data_ae6468feca0f41678c55d726a3c370be
#
_entry.id   ae6468feca0f41678c55d726a3c370be
#
_cell.length_a   1.000
_cell.length_b   1.000
_cell.length_c   1.000
_cell.angle_alpha   90.00
_cell.angle_beta   90.00
_cell.angle_gamma   90.00
#
_symmetry.space_group_name_H-M   'P 1'
#
loop_
_entity.id
_entity.type
_entity.pdbx_description
1 polymer ?
#
loop_
_entity_poly.entity_id
_entity_poly.type
_entity_poly.pdbx_seq_one_letter_code
_entity_poly.pdbx_strand_id
1 'polypeptide(L)'
;MQLPLPHFSFPCFLNATFHCLNTTIGANGISKYLENHGIRKIPRQNGKNPLFDAGLIRNILKNPVYNGKIAFGRRTLEKVHGTRNEYKQVEQDEYLISEGIHEAIVSDEVWQAAQVKLKSQAKKYEHVNKGKDTRTHLLS
;
A
#
# COMPACT_ATOMS: atom_id res chain seq x y z
N MET A 1 -12.14 9.92 -34.80
CA MET A 1 -11.34 10.91 -34.06
C MET A 1 -11.17 10.39 -32.64
N GLN A 2 -10.02 9.80 -32.34
CA GLN A 2 -9.69 9.40 -30.98
C GLN A 2 -9.15 10.64 -30.27
N LEU A 3 -9.89 11.09 -29.24
CA LEU A 3 -9.39 12.08 -28.30
C LEU A 3 -8.16 11.50 -27.58
N PRO A 4 -7.03 12.23 -27.50
CA PRO A 4 -5.89 11.77 -26.75
C PRO A 4 -6.31 11.64 -25.28
N LEU A 5 -6.14 10.44 -24.71
CA LEU A 5 -6.29 10.20 -23.30
C LEU A 5 -5.38 11.19 -22.55
N PRO A 6 -5.89 11.89 -21.52
CA PRO A 6 -5.05 12.78 -20.74
C PRO A 6 -3.90 11.97 -20.18
N HIS A 7 -2.68 12.31 -20.56
CA HIS A 7 -1.46 11.84 -19.91
C HIS A 7 -1.48 12.36 -18.47
N PHE A 8 -2.10 11.60 -17.60
CA PHE A 8 -1.97 11.83 -16.17
C PHE A 8 -0.53 11.59 -15.79
N SER A 9 0.18 12.68 -15.53
CA SER A 9 1.54 12.63 -15.02
C SER A 9 1.57 11.83 -13.73
N PHE A 10 2.52 10.91 -13.59
CA PHE A 10 2.70 10.04 -12.41
C PHE A 10 2.66 10.82 -11.06
N PRO A 11 3.20 12.05 -10.96
CA PRO A 11 3.07 12.87 -9.75
C PRO A 11 1.63 13.24 -9.39
N CYS A 12 0.77 13.49 -10.37
CA CYS A 12 -0.62 13.87 -10.14
C CYS A 12 -1.43 12.73 -9.52
N PHE A 13 -1.19 11.48 -9.95
CA PHE A 13 -1.81 10.28 -9.38
C PHE A 13 -1.43 10.08 -7.91
N LEU A 14 -0.14 10.21 -7.58
CA LEU A 14 0.35 10.05 -6.21
C LEU A 14 -0.21 11.13 -5.28
N ASN A 15 -0.18 12.39 -5.70
CA ASN A 15 -0.77 13.47 -4.94
C ASN A 15 -2.28 13.26 -4.70
N ALA A 16 -3.03 12.85 -5.71
CA ALA A 16 -4.44 12.54 -5.56
C ALA A 16 -4.67 11.38 -4.56
N THR A 17 -3.85 10.34 -4.61
CA THR A 17 -3.95 9.19 -3.70
C THR A 17 -3.69 9.58 -2.25
N PHE A 18 -2.66 10.37 -1.99
CA PHE A 18 -2.34 10.86 -0.65
C PHE A 18 -3.34 11.91 -0.16
N HIS A 19 -3.84 12.77 -1.05
CA HIS A 19 -4.86 13.77 -0.71
C HIS A 19 -6.20 13.11 -0.38
N CYS A 20 -6.63 12.11 -1.14
CA CYS A 20 -7.84 11.33 -0.84
C CYS A 20 -7.75 10.61 0.50
N LEU A 21 -6.55 10.23 0.95
CA LEU A 21 -6.39 9.62 2.26
C LEU A 21 -6.65 10.63 3.40
N ASN A 22 -6.39 11.91 3.21
CA ASN A 22 -6.70 12.95 4.22
C ASN A 22 -8.21 13.16 4.43
N THR A 23 -9.04 12.71 3.49
CA THR A 23 -10.49 12.63 3.67
C THR A 23 -10.89 11.35 4.40
N THR A 24 -12.18 11.12 4.63
CA THR A 24 -12.71 9.92 5.29
C THR A 24 -12.56 8.61 4.49
N ILE A 25 -11.95 8.66 3.31
CA ILE A 25 -11.88 7.57 2.36
C ILE A 25 -10.72 6.62 2.71
N GLY A 26 -10.99 5.32 2.81
CA GLY A 26 -9.97 4.28 3.00
C GLY A 26 -9.39 3.78 1.67
N ALA A 27 -8.43 2.83 1.74
CA ALA A 27 -7.75 2.31 0.56
C ALA A 27 -8.70 1.73 -0.51
N ASN A 28 -9.81 1.10 -0.10
CA ASN A 28 -10.85 0.63 -1.04
C ASN A 28 -11.58 1.78 -1.73
N GLY A 29 -11.84 2.87 -1.00
CA GLY A 29 -12.47 4.07 -1.57
C GLY A 29 -11.55 4.76 -2.56
N ILE A 30 -10.25 4.82 -2.28
CA ILE A 30 -9.24 5.35 -3.21
C ILE A 30 -9.20 4.52 -4.49
N SER A 31 -9.23 3.18 -4.38
CA SER A 31 -9.29 2.28 -5.55
C SER A 31 -10.47 2.61 -6.45
N LYS A 32 -11.67 2.74 -5.88
CA LYS A 32 -12.89 3.12 -6.62
C LYS A 32 -12.81 4.53 -7.21
N TYR A 33 -12.24 5.48 -6.46
CA TYR A 33 -12.04 6.83 -6.95
C TYR A 33 -11.17 6.85 -8.21
N LEU A 34 -10.05 6.13 -8.19
CA LEU A 34 -9.14 6.04 -9.34
C LEU A 34 -9.80 5.36 -10.54
N GLU A 35 -10.57 4.31 -10.30
CA GLU A 35 -11.34 3.61 -11.33
C GLU A 35 -12.36 4.54 -11.99
N ASN A 36 -13.14 5.29 -11.20
CA ASN A 36 -14.15 6.24 -11.69
C ASN A 36 -13.54 7.39 -12.51
N HIS A 37 -12.30 7.77 -12.20
CA HIS A 37 -11.57 8.81 -12.94
C HIS A 37 -10.76 8.25 -14.13
N GLY A 38 -10.93 6.96 -14.44
CA GLY A 38 -10.25 6.32 -15.56
C GLY A 38 -8.74 6.17 -15.38
N ILE A 39 -8.22 6.36 -14.15
CA ILE A 39 -6.81 6.22 -13.83
C ILE A 39 -6.47 4.74 -13.71
N ARG A 40 -5.61 4.26 -14.60
CA ARG A 40 -5.24 2.84 -14.69
C ARG A 40 -3.73 2.68 -14.62
N LYS A 41 -3.28 1.57 -14.03
CA LYS A 41 -1.86 1.19 -14.05
C LYS A 41 -1.52 0.46 -15.35
N ILE A 42 -0.27 0.55 -15.74
CA ILE A 42 0.27 -0.28 -16.81
C ILE A 42 0.39 -1.71 -16.26
N PRO A 43 -0.29 -2.71 -16.87
CA PRO A 43 -0.18 -4.09 -16.41
C PRO A 43 1.27 -4.59 -16.54
N ARG A 44 1.76 -5.35 -15.56
CA ARG A 44 3.04 -6.06 -15.71
C ARG A 44 2.90 -7.16 -16.76
N GLN A 45 4.03 -7.64 -17.29
CA GLN A 45 4.08 -8.65 -18.38
C GLN A 45 3.15 -9.85 -18.19
N ASN A 46 2.93 -10.29 -16.94
CA ASN A 46 2.06 -11.43 -16.62
C ASN A 46 0.73 -11.02 -15.96
N GLY A 47 0.44 -9.72 -15.83
CA GLY A 47 -0.76 -9.21 -15.19
C GLY A 47 -1.77 -8.68 -16.20
N LYS A 48 -3.01 -9.13 -16.11
CA LYS A 48 -4.10 -8.66 -16.97
C LYS A 48 -4.93 -7.52 -16.36
N ASN A 49 -4.79 -7.25 -15.06
CA ASN A 49 -5.63 -6.29 -14.37
C ASN A 49 -5.00 -4.88 -14.36
N PRO A 50 -5.59 -3.89 -15.06
CA PRO A 50 -5.13 -2.51 -15.08
C PRO A 50 -5.61 -1.68 -13.88
N LEU A 51 -6.47 -2.22 -13.01
CA LEU A 51 -7.04 -1.49 -11.89
C LEU A 51 -6.10 -1.50 -10.69
N PHE A 52 -6.16 -0.44 -9.90
CA PHE A 52 -5.48 -0.36 -8.61
C PHE A 52 -6.32 -1.08 -7.56
N ASP A 53 -5.75 -2.08 -6.94
CA ASP A 53 -6.36 -2.76 -5.80
C ASP A 53 -5.96 -2.09 -4.47
N ALA A 54 -6.74 -2.32 -3.43
CA ALA A 54 -6.50 -1.72 -2.12
C ALA A 54 -5.18 -2.15 -1.47
N GLY A 55 -4.68 -3.36 -1.79
CA GLY A 55 -3.38 -3.86 -1.34
C GLY A 55 -2.24 -3.05 -1.93
N LEU A 56 -2.30 -2.82 -3.25
CA LEU A 56 -1.32 -2.00 -3.96
C LEU A 56 -1.31 -0.56 -3.42
N ILE A 57 -2.50 0.03 -3.20
CA ILE A 57 -2.62 1.38 -2.65
C ILE A 57 -1.98 1.46 -1.26
N ARG A 58 -2.22 0.50 -0.37
CA ARG A 58 -1.57 0.45 0.94
C ARG A 58 -0.05 0.34 0.81
N ASN A 59 0.46 -0.44 -0.13
CA ASN A 59 1.90 -0.56 -0.39
C ASN A 59 2.51 0.76 -0.88
N ILE A 60 1.81 1.48 -1.76
CA ILE A 60 2.22 2.81 -2.22
C ILE A 60 2.28 3.79 -1.05
N LEU A 61 1.22 3.85 -0.24
CA LEU A 61 1.13 4.75 0.90
C LEU A 61 2.18 4.49 1.98
N LYS A 62 2.62 3.25 2.14
CA LYS A 62 3.67 2.86 3.09
C LYS A 62 5.09 3.05 2.56
N ASN A 63 5.27 3.38 1.29
CA ASN A 63 6.59 3.42 0.69
C ASN A 63 7.25 4.79 0.85
N PRO A 64 8.32 4.93 1.65
CA PRO A 64 8.98 6.19 1.93
C PRO A 64 9.70 6.81 0.72
N VAL A 65 9.89 6.06 -0.36
CA VAL A 65 10.46 6.58 -1.61
C VAL A 65 9.67 7.78 -2.15
N TYR A 66 8.36 7.80 -1.99
CA TYR A 66 7.54 8.94 -2.43
C TYR A 66 7.76 10.22 -1.63
N ASN A 67 8.30 10.09 -0.43
CA ASN A 67 8.72 11.19 0.43
C ASN A 67 10.22 11.50 0.33
N GLY A 68 10.88 11.11 -0.75
CA GLY A 68 12.31 11.37 -0.97
C GLY A 68 13.25 10.55 -0.08
N LYS A 69 12.78 9.51 0.61
CA LYS A 69 13.57 8.70 1.54
C LYS A 69 13.77 7.29 0.99
N ILE A 70 14.92 6.71 1.28
CA ILE A 70 15.23 5.31 0.94
C ILE A 70 15.17 4.48 2.21
N ALA A 71 14.41 3.40 2.16
CA ALA A 71 14.30 2.44 3.26
C ALA A 71 15.02 1.14 2.91
N PHE A 72 15.93 0.74 3.78
CA PHE A 72 16.69 -0.50 3.64
C PHE A 72 16.35 -1.47 4.77
N GLY A 73 16.19 -2.77 4.44
CA GLY A 73 15.91 -3.81 5.44
C GLY A 73 14.45 -3.89 5.91
N ARG A 74 13.48 -3.33 5.18
CA ARG A 74 12.05 -3.39 5.56
C ARG A 74 11.48 -4.80 5.63
N ARG A 75 12.09 -5.75 4.94
CA ARG A 75 11.63 -7.13 4.87
C ARG A 75 12.81 -8.08 5.02
N THR A 76 12.59 -9.12 5.79
CA THR A 76 13.53 -10.24 5.93
C THR A 76 12.85 -11.54 5.56
N LEU A 77 13.66 -12.55 5.24
CA LEU A 77 13.20 -13.92 4.99
C LEU A 77 13.36 -14.73 6.25
N GLU A 78 12.27 -15.18 6.84
CA GLU A 78 12.27 -16.09 7.97
C GLU A 78 11.90 -17.49 7.52
N LYS A 79 12.60 -18.49 8.06
CA LYS A 79 12.30 -19.88 7.77
C LYS A 79 10.99 -20.28 8.44
N VAL A 80 10.11 -20.92 7.67
CA VAL A 80 8.85 -21.45 8.21
C VAL A 80 9.18 -22.68 9.07
N HIS A 81 8.74 -22.62 10.34
CA HIS A 81 8.97 -23.72 11.30
C HIS A 81 8.31 -25.00 10.79
N GLY A 82 9.02 -26.13 10.85
CA GLY A 82 8.53 -27.43 10.41
C GLY A 82 8.68 -27.73 8.91
N THR A 83 9.20 -26.80 8.11
CA THR A 83 9.47 -27.02 6.69
C THR A 83 10.97 -27.06 6.40
N ARG A 84 11.39 -27.83 5.38
CA ARG A 84 12.80 -27.98 5.06
C ARG A 84 13.37 -26.75 4.33
N ASN A 85 12.62 -26.19 3.38
CA ASN A 85 13.12 -25.16 2.45
C ASN A 85 12.10 -24.01 2.20
N GLU A 86 11.09 -23.85 3.05
CA GLU A 86 10.14 -22.75 2.87
C GLU A 86 10.55 -21.53 3.71
N TYR A 87 10.53 -20.38 3.06
CA TYR A 87 10.82 -19.08 3.66
C TYR A 87 9.62 -18.16 3.48
N LYS A 88 9.27 -17.46 4.54
CA LYS A 88 8.23 -16.43 4.53
C LYS A 88 8.88 -15.06 4.63
N GLN A 89 8.41 -14.13 3.81
CA GLN A 89 8.82 -12.74 3.91
C GLN A 89 8.05 -12.05 5.04
N VAL A 90 8.78 -11.51 6.01
CA VAL A 90 8.25 -10.80 7.18
C VAL A 90 8.65 -9.34 7.12
N GLU A 91 7.72 -8.44 7.42
CA GLU A 91 8.01 -7.01 7.56
C GLU A 91 8.73 -6.79 8.88
N GLN A 92 9.80 -5.99 8.86
CA GLN A 92 10.55 -5.61 10.06
C GLN A 92 10.03 -4.29 10.61
N ASP A 93 9.90 -4.20 11.93
CA ASP A 93 9.49 -2.98 12.63
C ASP A 93 10.61 -1.94 12.64
N GLU A 94 11.87 -2.40 12.71
CA GLU A 94 13.05 -1.55 12.66
C GLU A 94 13.79 -1.73 11.34
N TYR A 95 13.91 -0.65 10.58
CA TYR A 95 14.65 -0.60 9.34
C TYR A 95 15.35 0.75 9.15
N LEU A 96 16.42 0.74 8.37
CA LEU A 96 17.21 1.95 8.13
C LEU A 96 16.49 2.85 7.13
N ILE A 97 16.36 4.12 7.48
CA ILE A 97 15.84 5.17 6.59
C ILE A 97 16.97 6.17 6.37
N SER A 98 17.29 6.45 5.12
CA SER A 98 18.21 7.51 4.70
C SER A 98 17.53 8.46 3.73
N GLU A 99 18.06 9.66 3.61
CA GLU A 99 17.62 10.59 2.57
C GLU A 99 18.01 10.07 1.20
N GLY A 100 17.09 10.12 0.24
CA GLY A 100 17.33 9.73 -1.14
C GLY A 100 17.93 10.88 -1.95
N ILE A 101 18.56 10.53 -3.06
CA ILE A 101 19.08 11.52 -4.05
C ILE A 101 17.91 12.08 -4.89
N HIS A 102 16.78 11.38 -4.93
CA HIS A 102 15.61 11.76 -5.71
C HIS A 102 14.75 12.79 -4.97
N GLU A 103 14.12 13.66 -5.73
CA GLU A 103 13.20 14.65 -5.21
C GLU A 103 11.93 14.00 -4.63
N ALA A 104 11.45 14.53 -3.51
CA ALA A 104 10.21 14.09 -2.90
C ALA A 104 9.02 14.47 -3.79
N ILE A 105 8.16 13.49 -4.10
CA ILE A 105 6.93 13.71 -4.87
C ILE A 105 5.80 14.18 -3.96
N VAL A 106 5.84 13.75 -2.69
CA VAL A 106 4.84 14.07 -1.66
C VAL A 106 5.54 14.80 -0.53
N SER A 107 4.93 15.87 -0.03
CA SER A 107 5.45 16.61 1.12
C SER A 107 5.45 15.75 2.40
N ASP A 108 6.38 16.03 3.31
CA ASP A 108 6.53 15.27 4.55
C ASP A 108 5.26 15.32 5.42
N GLU A 109 4.60 16.47 5.47
CA GLU A 109 3.35 16.66 6.21
C GLU A 109 2.23 15.74 5.73
N VAL A 110 2.02 15.68 4.41
CA VAL A 110 0.99 14.84 3.79
C VAL A 110 1.32 13.37 3.98
N TRP A 111 2.59 13.00 3.87
CA TRP A 111 3.04 11.63 4.07
C TRP A 111 2.85 11.17 5.52
N GLN A 112 3.22 12.01 6.50
CA GLN A 112 3.02 11.70 7.91
C GLN A 112 1.54 11.58 8.28
N ALA A 113 0.69 12.48 7.81
CA ALA A 113 -0.76 12.39 7.99
C ALA A 113 -1.32 11.07 7.46
N ALA A 114 -0.83 10.61 6.31
CA ALA A 114 -1.18 9.32 5.74
C ALA A 114 -0.76 8.14 6.64
N GLN A 115 0.47 8.18 7.22
CA GLN A 115 0.94 7.13 8.13
C GLN A 115 0.09 7.05 9.41
N VAL A 116 -0.25 8.18 10.01
CA VAL A 116 -1.11 8.24 11.20
C VAL A 116 -2.46 7.57 10.91
N LYS A 117 -3.07 7.89 9.77
CA LYS A 117 -4.36 7.32 9.37
C LYS A 117 -4.28 5.81 9.09
N LEU A 118 -3.23 5.35 8.42
CA LEU A 118 -3.01 3.93 8.19
C LEU A 118 -2.88 3.15 9.51
N LYS A 119 -2.14 3.70 10.49
CA LYS A 119 -1.99 3.09 11.81
C LYS A 119 -3.32 3.06 12.58
N SER A 120 -4.13 4.12 12.52
CA SER A 120 -5.45 4.16 13.17
C SER A 120 -6.42 3.15 12.59
N GLN A 121 -6.41 2.97 11.27
CA GLN A 121 -7.24 1.97 10.60
C GLN A 121 -6.78 0.54 10.92
N ALA A 122 -5.49 0.28 11.00
CA ALA A 122 -4.94 -1.04 11.36
C ALA A 122 -5.44 -1.50 12.74
N LYS A 123 -5.38 -0.62 13.75
CA LYS A 123 -5.88 -0.91 15.10
C LYS A 123 -7.37 -1.27 15.13
N LYS A 124 -8.19 -0.63 14.29
CA LYS A 124 -9.63 -0.92 14.20
C LYS A 124 -9.90 -2.34 13.70
N TYR A 125 -9.12 -2.82 12.73
CA TYR A 125 -9.27 -4.18 12.19
C TYR A 125 -8.72 -5.27 13.12
N GLU A 126 -7.68 -4.97 13.89
CA GLU A 126 -7.10 -5.92 14.85
C GLU A 126 -8.09 -6.27 15.96
N HIS A 127 -8.89 -5.31 16.42
CA HIS A 127 -9.92 -5.54 17.42
C HIS A 127 -11.06 -6.45 16.93
N VAL A 128 -11.40 -6.39 15.64
CA VAL A 128 -12.47 -7.21 15.04
C VAL A 128 -12.03 -8.66 14.84
N ASN A 129 -10.76 -8.92 14.59
CA ASN A 129 -10.25 -10.26 14.31
C ASN A 129 -9.96 -11.11 15.56
N LYS A 130 -9.84 -10.51 16.74
CA LYS A 130 -9.63 -11.25 18.02
C LYS A 130 -10.82 -12.11 18.47
N GLY A 131 -11.97 -12.00 17.80
CA GLY A 131 -13.19 -12.78 18.15
C GLY A 131 -13.50 -13.97 17.24
N LYS A 132 -12.64 -14.32 16.27
CA LYS A 132 -12.95 -15.37 15.27
C LYS A 132 -12.13 -16.66 15.36
N ASP A 133 -11.36 -16.86 16.42
CA ASP A 133 -10.51 -18.06 16.57
C ASP A 133 -11.18 -19.25 17.28
N THR A 134 -12.48 -19.36 17.16
CA THR A 134 -13.19 -20.56 17.63
C THR A 134 -13.97 -21.22 16.50
N ARG A 135 -13.28 -21.64 15.45
CA ARG A 135 -13.78 -22.73 14.63
C ARG A 135 -13.17 -24.05 15.13
N THR A 136 -13.72 -24.58 16.19
CA THR A 136 -13.57 -25.98 16.52
C THR A 136 -14.22 -26.77 15.38
N HIS A 137 -13.42 -27.33 14.49
CA HIS A 137 -13.87 -28.39 13.61
C HIS A 137 -14.14 -29.61 14.49
N LEU A 138 -15.39 -29.81 14.88
CA LEU A 138 -15.86 -31.08 15.33
C LEU A 138 -15.91 -32.02 14.13
N LEU A 139 -14.86 -32.79 13.94
CA LEU A 139 -14.92 -34.00 13.14
C LEU A 139 -15.65 -35.05 13.98
N SER A 140 -16.89 -35.32 13.67
CA SER A 140 -17.61 -36.54 14.02
C SER A 140 -17.52 -37.51 12.85
#